data_8917d677b53348fcb2e1b0da265b48b8
#
_entry.id   8917d677b53348fcb2e1b0da265b48b8
#
_cell.length_a   1.000
_cell.length_b   1.000
_cell.length_c   1.000
_cell.angle_alpha   90.00
_cell.angle_beta   90.00
_cell.angle_gamma   90.00
#
_symmetry.space_group_name_H-M   'P 1'
#
loop_
_entity.id
_entity.type
_entity.pdbx_description
1 polymer ?
#
loop_
_entity_poly.entity_id
_entity_poly.type
_entity_poly.pdbx_seq_one_letter_code
_entity_poly.pdbx_strand_id
1 'polypeptide(L)'
;MIDEAFVEDQARVGLEPAGTAALDAKTAALLQLGASVATGSSEVCLEWGTARALAAGATEDEIADMLLTIAPVTGLNRIVCAAPYVATALGYDIAAALEDPDAGPAVS
;
A
#
# COMPACT_ATOMS: atom_id res chain seq x y z
N MET A 1 3.27 -30.35 -2.12
CA MET A 1 4.63 -29.83 -2.04
C MET A 1 4.75 -28.65 -3.02
N ILE A 2 5.29 -27.55 -2.55
CA ILE A 2 5.46 -26.39 -3.39
C ILE A 2 6.77 -26.54 -4.15
N ASP A 3 6.67 -26.46 -5.46
CA ASP A 3 7.81 -26.54 -6.36
C ASP A 3 8.59 -25.23 -6.29
N GLU A 4 9.91 -25.30 -6.31
CA GLU A 4 10.75 -24.10 -6.34
C GLU A 4 10.43 -23.22 -7.55
N ALA A 5 10.14 -23.82 -8.68
CA ALA A 5 9.76 -23.06 -9.88
C ALA A 5 8.49 -22.28 -9.66
N PHE A 6 7.55 -22.85 -8.92
CA PHE A 6 6.31 -22.17 -8.59
C PHE A 6 6.56 -20.94 -7.71
N VAL A 7 7.42 -21.10 -6.70
CA VAL A 7 7.77 -20.00 -5.80
C VAL A 7 8.49 -18.89 -6.56
N GLU A 8 9.42 -19.25 -7.43
CA GLU A 8 10.13 -18.28 -8.25
C GLU A 8 9.19 -17.53 -9.19
N ASP A 9 8.24 -18.23 -9.78
CA ASP A 9 7.25 -17.62 -10.65
C ASP A 9 6.37 -16.66 -9.88
N GLN A 10 5.97 -17.01 -8.67
CA GLN A 10 5.17 -16.12 -7.83
C GLN A 10 5.94 -14.88 -7.44
N ALA A 11 7.21 -15.03 -7.07
CA ALA A 11 8.04 -13.90 -6.71
C ALA A 11 8.27 -12.99 -7.92
N ARG A 12 8.47 -13.57 -9.09
CA ARG A 12 8.68 -12.82 -10.32
C ARG A 12 7.45 -12.02 -10.69
N VAL A 13 6.27 -12.64 -10.62
CA VAL A 13 5.01 -11.97 -10.92
C VAL A 13 4.81 -10.79 -9.99
N GLY A 14 5.20 -10.91 -8.72
CA GLY A 14 5.07 -9.84 -7.76
C GLY A 14 6.08 -8.72 -7.92
N LEU A 15 7.21 -8.97 -8.59
CA LEU A 15 8.31 -8.01 -8.67
C LEU A 15 8.50 -7.41 -10.06
N GLU A 16 8.10 -8.10 -11.10
CA GLU A 16 8.31 -7.61 -12.45
C GLU A 16 7.32 -6.51 -12.82
N PRO A 17 7.77 -5.56 -13.62
CA PRO A 17 6.86 -4.57 -14.16
C PRO A 17 5.80 -5.24 -15.02
N ALA A 18 4.64 -4.64 -15.09
CA ALA A 18 3.47 -5.21 -15.72
C ALA A 18 3.50 -5.12 -17.26
N GLY A 19 4.70 -5.10 -17.86
CA GLY A 19 4.82 -4.99 -19.31
C GLY A 19 4.17 -6.12 -20.08
N THR A 20 4.09 -7.31 -19.49
CA THR A 20 3.51 -8.48 -20.13
C THR A 20 2.20 -8.92 -19.48
N ALA A 21 1.75 -8.23 -18.45
CA ALA A 21 0.53 -8.56 -17.75
C ALA A 21 -0.61 -7.64 -18.18
N ALA A 22 -1.83 -8.09 -17.96
CA ALA A 22 -3.01 -7.29 -18.25
C ALA A 22 -3.16 -6.09 -17.33
N LEU A 23 -2.64 -6.18 -16.10
CA LEU A 23 -2.68 -5.08 -15.16
C LEU A 23 -1.41 -4.25 -15.28
N ASP A 24 -1.53 -2.93 -15.22
CA ASP A 24 -0.36 -2.07 -15.22
C ASP A 24 0.37 -2.13 -13.86
N ALA A 25 1.58 -1.59 -13.84
CA ALA A 25 2.43 -1.65 -12.65
C ALA A 25 1.78 -0.96 -11.44
N LYS A 26 1.12 0.16 -11.67
CA LYS A 26 0.46 0.91 -10.60
C LYS A 26 -0.69 0.11 -10.00
N THR A 27 -1.55 -0.44 -10.83
CA THR A 27 -2.69 -1.24 -10.38
C THR A 27 -2.21 -2.47 -9.63
N ALA A 28 -1.19 -3.16 -10.15
CA ALA A 28 -0.63 -4.32 -9.50
C ALA A 28 -0.06 -3.98 -8.12
N ALA A 29 0.66 -2.86 -8.02
CA ALA A 29 1.24 -2.44 -6.75
C ALA A 29 0.16 -2.06 -5.73
N LEU A 30 -0.90 -1.40 -6.17
CA LEU A 30 -2.02 -1.06 -5.29
C LEU A 30 -2.73 -2.32 -4.78
N LEU A 31 -2.94 -3.30 -5.65
CA LEU A 31 -3.55 -4.57 -5.24
C LEU A 31 -2.69 -5.32 -4.24
N GLN A 32 -1.38 -5.33 -4.45
CA GLN A 32 -0.46 -5.98 -3.53
C GLN A 32 -0.46 -5.30 -2.16
N LEU A 33 -0.46 -3.97 -2.15
CA LEU A 33 -0.55 -3.23 -0.90
C LEU A 33 -1.88 -3.51 -0.20
N GLY A 34 -2.98 -3.49 -0.95
CA GLY A 34 -4.29 -3.80 -0.40
C GLY A 34 -4.37 -5.20 0.20
N ALA A 35 -3.78 -6.18 -0.47
CA ALA A 35 -3.74 -7.54 0.05
C ALA A 35 -2.91 -7.62 1.34
N SER A 36 -1.82 -6.88 1.42
CA SER A 36 -0.99 -6.82 2.63
C SER A 36 -1.77 -6.23 3.80
N VAL A 37 -2.55 -5.18 3.56
CA VAL A 37 -3.40 -4.59 4.58
C VAL A 37 -4.45 -5.60 5.04
N ALA A 38 -5.09 -6.27 4.10
CA ALA A 38 -6.17 -7.21 4.37
C ALA A 38 -5.70 -8.41 5.20
N THR A 39 -4.47 -8.85 4.96
CA THR A 39 -3.93 -10.01 5.67
C THR A 39 -3.25 -9.65 6.99
N GLY A 40 -3.14 -8.37 7.31
CA GLY A 40 -2.50 -7.93 8.55
C GLY A 40 -0.99 -8.09 8.52
N SER A 41 -0.37 -7.77 7.40
CA SER A 41 1.08 -7.85 7.25
C SER A 41 1.81 -6.94 8.22
N SER A 42 3.10 -7.21 8.40
CA SER A 42 3.93 -6.42 9.31
C SER A 42 4.09 -4.98 8.82
N GLU A 43 4.50 -4.10 9.74
CA GLU A 43 4.73 -2.69 9.40
C GLU A 43 5.75 -2.52 8.29
N VAL A 44 6.79 -3.34 8.26
CA VAL A 44 7.81 -3.28 7.21
C VAL A 44 7.19 -3.59 5.84
N CYS A 45 6.33 -4.60 5.78
CA CYS A 45 5.64 -4.96 4.54
C CYS A 45 4.71 -3.84 4.09
N LEU A 46 4.03 -3.18 5.01
CA LEU A 46 3.13 -2.08 4.69
C LEU A 46 3.89 -0.87 4.17
N GLU A 47 5.01 -0.53 4.81
CA GLU A 47 5.84 0.58 4.36
C GLU A 47 6.45 0.29 3.00
N TRP A 48 6.95 -0.92 2.80
CA TRP A 48 7.53 -1.34 1.52
C TRP A 48 6.48 -1.35 0.41
N GLY A 49 5.30 -1.88 0.70
CA GLY A 49 4.21 -1.91 -0.27
C GLY A 49 3.79 -0.52 -0.69
N THR A 50 3.74 0.42 0.26
CA THR A 50 3.41 1.81 -0.03
C THR A 50 4.49 2.46 -0.89
N ALA A 51 5.76 2.23 -0.55
CA ALA A 51 6.87 2.78 -1.34
C ALA A 51 6.84 2.23 -2.76
N ARG A 52 6.54 0.94 -2.94
CA ARG A 52 6.43 0.34 -4.26
C ARG A 52 5.29 0.93 -5.07
N ALA A 53 4.15 1.19 -4.41
CA ALA A 53 3.02 1.79 -5.08
C ALA A 53 3.36 3.20 -5.57
N LEU A 54 4.04 3.99 -4.73
CA LEU A 54 4.50 5.33 -5.13
C LEU A 54 5.48 5.24 -6.30
N ALA A 55 6.43 4.31 -6.23
CA ALA A 55 7.41 4.13 -7.31
C ALA A 55 6.73 3.71 -8.62
N ALA A 56 5.61 3.02 -8.54
CA ALA A 56 4.85 2.60 -9.72
C ALA A 56 3.92 3.69 -10.24
N GLY A 57 3.91 4.87 -9.62
CA GLY A 57 3.15 6.02 -10.08
C GLY A 57 1.83 6.26 -9.36
N ALA A 58 1.55 5.54 -8.29
CA ALA A 58 0.34 5.79 -7.51
C ALA A 58 0.49 7.10 -6.74
N THR A 59 -0.60 7.83 -6.64
CA THR A 59 -0.65 9.06 -5.85
C THR A 59 -1.11 8.74 -4.43
N GLU A 60 -0.90 9.69 -3.52
CA GLU A 60 -1.42 9.55 -2.16
C GLU A 60 -2.94 9.36 -2.15
N ASP A 61 -3.64 10.10 -2.99
CA ASP A 61 -5.09 9.99 -3.10
C ASP A 61 -5.51 8.60 -3.58
N GLU A 62 -4.78 8.05 -4.53
CA GLU A 62 -5.07 6.71 -5.03
C GLU A 62 -4.85 5.65 -3.95
N ILE A 63 -3.81 5.81 -3.14
CA ILE A 63 -3.55 4.89 -2.04
C ILE A 63 -4.65 5.01 -0.99
N ALA A 64 -5.06 6.23 -0.65
CA ALA A 64 -6.16 6.44 0.29
C ALA A 64 -7.47 5.86 -0.23
N ASP A 65 -7.78 6.07 -1.49
CA ASP A 65 -8.97 5.51 -2.11
C ASP A 65 -8.95 3.98 -2.13
N MET A 66 -7.77 3.40 -2.34
CA MET A 66 -7.62 1.95 -2.30
C MET A 66 -7.98 1.42 -0.91
N LEU A 67 -7.48 2.08 0.15
CA LEU A 67 -7.79 1.67 1.52
C LEU A 67 -9.30 1.74 1.79
N LEU A 68 -9.95 2.82 1.35
CA LEU A 68 -11.39 2.97 1.51
C LEU A 68 -12.15 1.93 0.69
N THR A 69 -11.64 1.60 -0.48
CA THR A 69 -12.28 0.64 -1.37
C THR A 69 -12.28 -0.76 -0.78
N ILE A 70 -11.20 -1.16 -0.13
CA ILE A 70 -11.11 -2.50 0.44
C ILE A 70 -11.75 -2.61 1.82
N ALA A 71 -12.00 -1.49 2.49
CA ALA A 71 -12.52 -1.48 3.86
C ALA A 71 -13.79 -2.33 4.06
N PRO A 72 -14.79 -2.30 3.16
CA PRO A 72 -15.97 -3.13 3.34
C PRO A 72 -15.68 -4.64 3.33
N VAL A 73 -14.60 -5.04 2.69
CA VAL A 73 -14.24 -6.46 2.59
C VAL A 73 -13.33 -6.87 3.74
N THR A 74 -12.35 -6.02 4.07
CA THR A 74 -11.34 -6.34 5.07
C THR A 74 -11.77 -6.02 6.50
N GLY A 75 -12.70 -5.09 6.64
CA GLY A 75 -13.06 -4.54 7.94
C GLY A 75 -12.24 -3.31 8.29
N LEU A 76 -12.90 -2.33 8.91
CA LEU A 76 -12.27 -1.05 9.23
C LEU A 76 -11.07 -1.22 10.17
N ASN A 77 -11.10 -2.21 11.03
CA ASN A 77 -10.01 -2.44 11.97
C ASN A 77 -8.67 -2.66 11.27
N ARG A 78 -8.68 -3.41 10.16
CA ARG A 78 -7.44 -3.62 9.38
C ARG A 78 -6.91 -2.32 8.81
N ILE A 79 -7.81 -1.46 8.37
CA ILE A 79 -7.44 -0.15 7.80
C ILE A 79 -6.84 0.74 8.88
N VAL A 80 -7.48 0.79 10.04
CA VAL A 80 -7.00 1.61 11.17
C VAL A 80 -5.61 1.14 11.62
N CYS A 81 -5.39 -0.16 11.68
CA CYS A 81 -4.08 -0.70 12.07
C CYS A 81 -3.00 -0.41 11.05
N ALA A 82 -3.34 -0.40 9.76
CA ALA A 82 -2.36 -0.17 8.70
C ALA A 82 -2.08 1.32 8.47
N ALA A 83 -3.03 2.17 8.75
CA ALA A 83 -2.96 3.59 8.39
C ALA A 83 -1.69 4.31 8.86
N PRO A 84 -1.22 4.13 10.10
CA PRO A 84 0.01 4.81 10.53
C PRO A 84 1.24 4.45 9.71
N TYR A 85 1.35 3.18 9.32
CA TYR A 85 2.52 2.70 8.57
C TYR A 85 2.48 3.17 7.12
N VAL A 86 1.31 3.18 6.53
CA VAL A 86 1.12 3.72 5.20
C VAL A 86 1.42 5.22 5.20
N ALA A 87 0.90 5.94 6.20
CA ALA A 87 1.14 7.38 6.32
C ALA A 87 2.63 7.69 6.50
N THR A 88 3.34 6.89 7.28
CA THR A 88 4.78 7.07 7.46
C THR A 88 5.51 6.94 6.13
N ALA A 89 5.17 5.94 5.35
CA ALA A 89 5.79 5.72 4.04
C ALA A 89 5.44 6.83 3.05
N LEU A 90 4.30 7.48 3.23
CA LEU A 90 3.90 8.63 2.42
C LEU A 90 4.59 9.93 2.85
N GLY A 91 5.34 9.88 3.95
CA GLY A 91 6.05 11.05 4.43
C GLY A 91 5.29 11.92 5.41
N TYR A 92 4.17 11.45 5.92
CA TYR A 92 3.44 12.21 6.92
C TYR A 92 4.13 12.15 8.27
N ASP A 93 4.23 13.29 8.90
CA ASP A 93 4.65 13.38 10.29
C ASP A 93 3.39 13.63 11.12
N ILE A 94 2.85 12.57 11.65
CA ILE A 94 1.61 12.65 12.41
C ILE A 94 1.78 13.49 13.68
N ALA A 95 2.95 13.37 14.33
CA ALA A 95 3.21 14.15 15.53
C ALA A 95 3.23 15.63 15.24
N ALA A 96 3.91 16.05 14.16
CA ALA A 96 3.95 17.45 13.77
C ALA A 96 2.57 17.96 13.38
N ALA A 97 1.78 17.13 12.70
CA ALA A 97 0.42 17.52 12.33
C ALA A 97 -0.48 17.73 13.55
N LEU A 98 -0.27 16.96 14.59
CA LEU A 98 -1.04 17.13 15.82
C LEU A 98 -0.59 18.34 16.62
N GLU A 99 0.69 18.71 16.55
CA GLU A 99 1.21 19.88 17.26
C GLU A 99 0.81 21.18 16.59
N ASP A 100 0.69 21.17 15.27
CA ASP A 100 0.35 22.37 14.50
C ASP A 100 -0.76 22.05 13.50
N PRO A 101 -2.00 22.16 13.94
CA PRO A 101 -3.14 21.89 13.07
C PRO A 101 -3.18 22.75 11.81
N ASP A 102 -2.61 23.96 11.90
CA ASP A 102 -2.61 24.89 10.78
C ASP A 102 -1.57 24.49 9.72
N ALA A 103 -0.56 23.71 10.12
CA ALA A 103 0.44 23.20 9.20
C ALA A 103 0.06 21.83 8.65
N GLY A 104 -1.10 21.34 8.97
CA GLY A 104 -1.58 20.06 8.47
C GLY A 104 -1.64 20.05 6.96
N PRO A 105 -1.75 18.85 6.37
CA PRO A 105 -1.81 18.74 4.93
C PRO A 105 -2.87 19.68 4.44
N ALA A 106 -2.45 20.46 3.50
CA ALA A 106 -3.22 21.52 3.00
C ALA A 106 -4.62 21.11 2.81
N VAL A 107 -5.30 21.45 3.74
CA VAL A 107 -6.65 21.36 3.62
C VAL A 107 -7.00 22.62 2.98
N SER A 108 -6.96 22.66 1.86
CA SER A 108 -7.44 23.89 1.30
C SER A 108 -8.93 23.96 1.33
#